data_35ef10669b0b70c6e733fc52f2f965c1
#
_entry.id   35ef10669b0b70c6e733fc52f2f965c1
#
_cell.length_a   1.000
_cell.length_b   1.000
_cell.length_c   1.000
_cell.angle_alpha   90.00
_cell.angle_beta   90.00
_cell.angle_gamma   90.00
#
_symmetry.space_group_name_H-M   'P 1'
#
loop_
_entity.id
_entity.type
_entity.pdbx_description
1 polymer ?
#
loop_
_entity_poly.entity_id
_entity_poly.type
_entity_poly.pdbx_seq_one_letter_code
_entity_poly.pdbx_strand_id
1 'polypeptide(L)'
;MKTLATIGDNCVDIYPQLNKAFSGGNAVNVAVYCTRYGIQPGCITWVGDDDYGTKLKQDLARMGVDISHVHTKHGVTAQTQVELHDNDRVFGDYTEGVMADFALSEEDYAWLAQYDIVHAAIWGHAEDAFPQLHAAGKLTAFDFSDKWDSPLWQTLVPHLDFAFASAPQEETLRLKMKAIVARGAGTVIVTLGENGSIAWDGAQFWRQAPEPVTVIDTMGAGDSFIAGFLCGWSAGMTLPQAIAQGTACAAKTIQYHGAW
;
A
#
# COMPACT_ATOMS: atom_id res chain seq x y z
N MET A 1 -8.68 7.21 -17.64
CA MET A 1 -8.26 6.80 -16.29
C MET A 1 -6.73 6.81 -16.29
N LYS A 2 -6.08 7.34 -15.26
CA LYS A 2 -4.62 7.33 -15.15
C LYS A 2 -4.12 5.91 -14.88
N THR A 3 -2.92 5.59 -15.38
CA THR A 3 -2.25 4.30 -15.13
C THR A 3 -1.56 4.30 -13.77
N LEU A 4 -1.45 3.12 -13.11
CA LEU A 4 -0.89 3.01 -11.77
C LEU A 4 0.11 1.86 -11.70
N ALA A 5 1.25 2.09 -11.05
CA ALA A 5 2.19 1.06 -10.64
C ALA A 5 2.43 1.10 -9.13
N THR A 6 2.69 -0.06 -8.56
CA THR A 6 3.18 -0.22 -7.19
C THR A 6 4.61 -0.73 -7.18
N ILE A 7 5.40 -0.29 -6.21
CA ILE A 7 6.81 -0.69 -6.07
C ILE A 7 7.12 -1.04 -4.62
N GLY A 8 7.90 -2.09 -4.42
CA GLY A 8 8.43 -2.43 -3.11
C GLY A 8 7.90 -3.75 -2.56
N ASP A 9 7.39 -3.74 -1.35
CA ASP A 9 7.20 -4.91 -0.53
C ASP A 9 6.22 -5.95 -1.07
N ASN A 10 6.58 -7.17 -0.83
CA ASN A 10 5.72 -8.33 -0.85
C ASN A 10 5.91 -9.13 0.44
N CYS A 11 4.99 -10.00 0.74
CA CYS A 11 5.11 -10.96 1.84
C CYS A 11 4.24 -12.18 1.57
N VAL A 12 4.67 -13.33 2.02
CA VAL A 12 3.81 -14.51 2.10
C VAL A 12 3.49 -14.79 3.57
N ASP A 13 2.23 -14.64 3.93
CA ASP A 13 1.73 -14.92 5.29
C ASP A 13 1.47 -16.41 5.44
N ILE A 14 2.26 -17.08 6.25
CA ILE A 14 2.22 -18.54 6.45
C ILE A 14 1.45 -18.82 7.73
N TYR A 15 0.39 -19.61 7.61
CA TYR A 15 -0.47 -20.08 8.70
C TYR A 15 -0.25 -21.58 8.92
N PRO A 16 0.70 -21.98 9.76
CA PRO A 16 1.01 -23.41 9.96
C PRO A 16 -0.20 -24.22 10.45
N GLN A 17 -1.02 -23.63 11.34
CA GLN A 17 -2.21 -24.30 11.90
C GLN A 17 -3.26 -24.61 10.83
N LEU A 18 -3.31 -23.83 9.74
CA LEU A 18 -4.26 -24.00 8.63
C LEU A 18 -3.64 -24.75 7.46
N ASN A 19 -2.34 -25.02 7.48
CA ASN A 19 -1.57 -25.49 6.32
C ASN A 19 -1.83 -24.62 5.07
N LYS A 20 -1.83 -23.30 5.25
CA LYS A 20 -2.10 -22.31 4.19
C LYS A 20 -1.03 -21.23 4.17
N ALA A 21 -0.83 -20.66 2.99
CA ALA A 21 0.01 -19.49 2.76
C ALA A 21 -0.71 -18.52 1.82
N PHE A 22 -0.76 -17.26 2.21
CA PHE A 22 -1.43 -16.20 1.47
C PHE A 22 -0.41 -15.19 0.96
N SER A 23 -0.52 -14.80 -0.30
CA SER A 23 0.28 -13.73 -0.87
C SER A 23 -0.22 -12.37 -0.38
N GLY A 24 0.69 -11.48 -0.02
CA GLY A 24 0.42 -10.17 0.55
C GLY A 24 1.62 -9.21 0.41
N GLY A 25 1.67 -8.23 1.28
CA GLY A 25 2.55 -7.06 1.23
C GLY A 25 1.79 -5.84 0.71
N ASN A 26 2.09 -4.63 1.22
CA ASN A 26 1.32 -3.42 0.89
C ASN A 26 1.30 -3.15 -0.62
N ALA A 27 2.49 -3.11 -1.28
CA ALA A 27 2.57 -2.82 -2.72
C ALA A 27 1.80 -3.85 -3.55
N VAL A 28 1.92 -5.14 -3.22
CA VAL A 28 1.20 -6.25 -3.85
C VAL A 28 -0.31 -6.13 -3.62
N ASN A 29 -0.73 -5.89 -2.38
CA ASN A 29 -2.13 -5.75 -2.03
C ASN A 29 -2.80 -4.57 -2.76
N VAL A 30 -2.16 -3.39 -2.76
CA VAL A 30 -2.67 -2.21 -3.47
C VAL A 30 -2.81 -2.51 -4.96
N ALA A 31 -1.83 -3.17 -5.60
CA ALA A 31 -1.93 -3.57 -7.01
C ALA A 31 -3.15 -4.46 -7.23
N VAL A 32 -3.30 -5.54 -6.45
CA VAL A 32 -4.42 -6.48 -6.59
C VAL A 32 -5.76 -5.77 -6.39
N TYR A 33 -5.89 -4.92 -5.38
CA TYR A 33 -7.15 -4.19 -5.16
C TYR A 33 -7.50 -3.24 -6.30
N CYS A 34 -6.50 -2.61 -6.95
CA CYS A 34 -6.74 -1.73 -8.11
C CYS A 34 -7.40 -2.47 -9.28
N THR A 35 -7.13 -3.77 -9.47
CA THR A 35 -7.77 -4.56 -10.54
C THR A 35 -9.29 -4.60 -10.41
N ARG A 36 -9.81 -4.57 -9.17
CA ARG A 36 -11.26 -4.58 -8.87
C ARG A 36 -11.99 -3.32 -9.36
N TYR A 37 -11.25 -2.28 -9.72
CA TYR A 37 -11.75 -0.99 -10.23
C TYR A 37 -11.48 -0.78 -11.71
N GLY A 38 -11.11 -1.86 -12.43
CA GLY A 38 -10.88 -1.82 -13.88
C GLY A 38 -9.55 -1.15 -14.28
N ILE A 39 -8.63 -0.98 -13.35
CA ILE A 39 -7.24 -0.62 -13.64
C ILE A 39 -6.43 -1.90 -13.79
N GLN A 40 -5.57 -1.98 -14.79
CA GLN A 40 -4.51 -2.98 -14.85
C GLN A 40 -3.25 -2.34 -14.27
N PRO A 41 -2.92 -2.59 -13.01
CA PRO A 41 -1.74 -2.01 -12.38
C PRO A 41 -0.48 -2.79 -12.76
N GLY A 42 0.65 -2.10 -12.79
CA GLY A 42 1.96 -2.76 -12.78
C GLY A 42 2.47 -2.96 -11.36
N CYS A 43 3.32 -3.96 -11.16
CA CYS A 43 3.99 -4.18 -9.88
C CYS A 43 5.49 -4.45 -10.09
N ILE A 44 6.34 -3.71 -9.38
CA ILE A 44 7.77 -4.00 -9.27
C ILE A 44 8.05 -4.48 -7.85
N THR A 45 8.51 -5.71 -7.75
CA THR A 45 8.94 -6.30 -6.48
C THR A 45 9.94 -7.43 -6.75
N TRP A 46 10.67 -7.85 -5.73
CA TRP A 46 11.57 -8.99 -5.82
C TRP A 46 11.01 -10.19 -5.07
N VAL A 47 11.05 -11.35 -5.72
CA VAL A 47 10.70 -12.62 -5.11
C VAL A 47 11.89 -13.57 -5.17
N GLY A 48 11.95 -14.51 -4.24
CA GLY A 48 12.96 -15.57 -4.25
C GLY A 48 12.74 -16.57 -5.38
N ASP A 49 13.75 -17.41 -5.63
CA ASP A 49 13.69 -18.56 -6.53
C ASP A 49 13.09 -19.82 -5.84
N ASP A 50 12.22 -19.59 -4.87
CA ASP A 50 11.51 -20.58 -4.07
C ASP A 50 10.04 -20.78 -4.49
N ASP A 51 9.36 -21.74 -3.83
CA ASP A 51 7.96 -22.05 -4.10
C ASP A 51 7.03 -20.86 -3.79
N TYR A 52 7.38 -20.04 -2.79
CA TYR A 52 6.59 -18.87 -2.43
C TYR A 52 6.73 -17.76 -3.46
N GLY A 53 7.91 -17.55 -4.03
CA GLY A 53 8.11 -16.61 -5.13
C GLY A 53 7.32 -17.03 -6.39
N THR A 54 7.35 -18.32 -6.70
CA THR A 54 6.55 -18.87 -7.79
C THR A 54 5.05 -18.66 -7.54
N LYS A 55 4.58 -18.97 -6.33
CA LYS A 55 3.18 -18.77 -5.92
C LYS A 55 2.76 -17.31 -6.05
N LEU A 56 3.54 -16.38 -5.51
CA LEU A 56 3.22 -14.95 -5.51
C LEU A 56 3.09 -14.41 -6.95
N LYS A 57 4.01 -14.76 -7.84
CA LYS A 57 3.93 -14.38 -9.27
C LYS A 57 2.67 -14.94 -9.94
N GLN A 58 2.32 -16.20 -9.68
CA GLN A 58 1.11 -16.82 -10.22
C GLN A 58 -0.16 -16.16 -9.68
N ASP A 59 -0.19 -15.83 -8.39
CA ASP A 59 -1.33 -15.17 -7.76
C ASP A 59 -1.55 -13.77 -8.34
N LEU A 60 -0.50 -12.96 -8.46
CA LEU A 60 -0.56 -11.63 -9.08
C LEU A 60 -1.04 -11.69 -10.54
N ALA A 61 -0.47 -12.59 -11.34
CA ALA A 61 -0.88 -12.76 -12.75
C ALA A 61 -2.36 -13.16 -12.86
N ARG A 62 -2.83 -14.07 -12.00
CA ARG A 62 -4.23 -14.51 -11.96
C ARG A 62 -5.17 -13.37 -11.59
N MET A 63 -4.72 -12.46 -10.74
CA MET A 63 -5.48 -11.26 -10.36
C MET A 63 -5.44 -10.15 -11.43
N GLY A 64 -4.67 -10.31 -12.52
CA GLY A 64 -4.60 -9.35 -13.62
C GLY A 64 -3.60 -8.21 -13.41
N VAL A 65 -2.65 -8.37 -12.51
CA VAL A 65 -1.53 -7.45 -12.31
C VAL A 65 -0.47 -7.70 -13.39
N ASP A 66 0.09 -6.64 -13.97
CA ASP A 66 1.27 -6.76 -14.84
C ASP A 66 2.50 -7.09 -13.98
N ILE A 67 3.02 -8.30 -14.17
CA ILE A 67 4.16 -8.86 -13.43
C ILE A 67 5.48 -8.83 -14.23
N SER A 68 5.52 -8.12 -15.35
CA SER A 68 6.71 -8.09 -16.23
C SER A 68 7.97 -7.61 -15.51
N HIS A 69 7.80 -6.82 -14.43
CA HIS A 69 8.87 -6.33 -13.56
C HIS A 69 8.83 -6.94 -12.14
N VAL A 70 8.20 -8.09 -11.97
CA VAL A 70 8.38 -8.91 -10.76
C VAL A 70 9.62 -9.78 -10.95
N HIS A 71 10.73 -9.34 -10.37
CA HIS A 71 12.04 -9.96 -10.55
C HIS A 71 12.24 -11.15 -9.63
N THR A 72 12.75 -12.26 -10.16
CA THR A 72 13.16 -13.42 -9.36
C THR A 72 14.66 -13.29 -9.03
N LYS A 73 14.99 -13.35 -7.74
CA LYS A 73 16.37 -13.30 -7.22
C LYS A 73 16.71 -14.61 -6.52
N HIS A 74 18.00 -14.93 -6.45
CA HIS A 74 18.44 -16.11 -5.72
C HIS A 74 18.28 -15.88 -4.20
N GLY A 75 17.48 -16.71 -3.55
CA GLY A 75 17.19 -16.62 -2.12
C GLY A 75 15.71 -16.88 -1.81
N VAL A 76 15.31 -16.57 -0.58
CA VAL A 76 13.94 -16.77 -0.11
C VAL A 76 13.07 -15.55 -0.37
N THR A 77 11.80 -15.78 -0.69
CA THR A 77 10.76 -14.75 -0.76
C THR A 77 10.46 -14.23 0.65
N ALA A 78 10.11 -12.96 0.78
CA ALA A 78 9.68 -12.39 2.06
C ALA A 78 8.48 -13.15 2.64
N GLN A 79 8.53 -13.48 3.92
CA GLN A 79 7.52 -14.30 4.57
C GLN A 79 7.35 -13.95 6.05
N THR A 80 6.12 -14.09 6.53
CA THR A 80 5.76 -13.91 7.94
C THR A 80 5.05 -15.15 8.45
N GLN A 81 5.47 -15.64 9.61
CA GLN A 81 4.70 -16.66 10.33
C GLN A 81 3.52 -15.98 11.01
N VAL A 82 2.33 -16.53 10.85
CA VAL A 82 1.10 -16.01 11.47
C VAL A 82 0.48 -17.09 12.33
N GLU A 83 0.33 -16.82 13.61
CA GLU A 83 -0.37 -17.68 14.55
C GLU A 83 -1.77 -17.15 14.82
N LEU A 84 -2.71 -18.07 15.05
CA LEU A 84 -4.08 -17.74 15.44
C LEU A 84 -4.26 -18.06 16.93
N HIS A 85 -4.53 -17.04 17.74
CA HIS A 85 -4.88 -17.14 19.14
C HIS A 85 -6.29 -16.59 19.34
N ASP A 86 -7.24 -17.44 19.69
CA ASP A 86 -8.67 -17.07 19.91
C ASP A 86 -9.29 -16.30 18.73
N ASN A 87 -8.93 -16.66 17.49
CA ASN A 87 -9.24 -15.99 16.23
C ASN A 87 -8.53 -14.66 15.99
N ASP A 88 -7.70 -14.18 16.92
CA ASP A 88 -6.82 -13.05 16.69
C ASP A 88 -5.49 -13.51 16.09
N ARG A 89 -4.90 -12.67 15.26
CA ARG A 89 -3.61 -12.93 14.61
C ARG A 89 -2.48 -12.38 15.44
N VAL A 90 -1.48 -13.23 15.63
CA VAL A 90 -0.19 -12.84 16.18
C VAL A 90 0.85 -13.03 15.09
N PHE A 91 1.46 -11.93 14.68
CA PHE A 91 2.58 -11.96 13.76
C PHE A 91 3.82 -12.45 14.50
N GLY A 92 4.38 -13.55 14.02
CA GLY A 92 5.61 -14.15 14.53
C GLY A 92 6.83 -13.68 13.74
N ASP A 93 7.75 -14.61 13.48
CA ASP A 93 8.99 -14.32 12.79
C ASP A 93 8.76 -13.80 11.37
N TYR A 94 9.37 -12.65 11.07
CA TYR A 94 9.42 -12.08 9.73
C TYR A 94 10.79 -12.34 9.12
N THR A 95 10.80 -12.85 7.90
CA THR A 95 12.00 -13.00 7.08
C THR A 95 11.85 -12.14 5.84
N GLU A 96 12.69 -11.13 5.71
CA GLU A 96 12.64 -10.19 4.59
C GLU A 96 13.12 -10.81 3.26
N GLY A 97 14.02 -11.79 3.38
CA GLY A 97 14.54 -12.52 2.22
C GLY A 97 15.21 -11.59 1.21
N VAL A 98 14.94 -11.83 -0.07
CA VAL A 98 15.54 -11.04 -1.17
C VAL A 98 15.09 -9.58 -1.19
N MET A 99 14.03 -9.22 -0.47
CA MET A 99 13.57 -7.83 -0.37
C MET A 99 14.52 -6.95 0.46
N ALA A 100 15.37 -7.52 1.32
CA ALA A 100 16.36 -6.76 2.09
C ALA A 100 17.32 -5.95 1.22
N ASP A 101 17.58 -6.42 -0.01
CA ASP A 101 18.47 -5.77 -0.97
C ASP A 101 17.69 -5.12 -2.13
N PHE A 102 16.39 -4.86 -1.96
CA PHE A 102 15.54 -4.32 -3.02
C PHE A 102 16.06 -2.97 -3.51
N ALA A 103 16.20 -2.88 -4.82
CA ALA A 103 16.57 -1.64 -5.50
C ALA A 103 16.00 -1.64 -6.93
N LEU A 104 15.60 -0.47 -7.41
CA LEU A 104 15.15 -0.29 -8.78
C LEU A 104 16.34 -0.19 -9.73
N SER A 105 16.26 -0.88 -10.85
CA SER A 105 17.21 -0.75 -11.97
C SER A 105 16.82 0.41 -12.89
N GLU A 106 17.73 0.82 -13.77
CA GLU A 106 17.42 1.81 -14.83
C GLU A 106 16.26 1.34 -15.73
N GLU A 107 16.15 0.02 -15.97
CA GLU A 107 15.05 -0.57 -16.74
C GLU A 107 13.72 -0.44 -16.00
N ASP A 108 13.71 -0.60 -14.68
CA ASP A 108 12.52 -0.38 -13.85
C ASP A 108 12.07 1.09 -13.90
N TYR A 109 13.00 2.05 -13.83
CA TYR A 109 12.66 3.47 -14.00
C TYR A 109 12.11 3.77 -15.40
N ALA A 110 12.70 3.19 -16.46
CA ALA A 110 12.20 3.34 -17.82
C ALA A 110 10.79 2.76 -17.97
N TRP A 111 10.52 1.62 -17.33
CA TRP A 111 9.21 1.01 -17.31
C TRP A 111 8.19 1.83 -16.50
N LEU A 112 8.58 2.38 -15.35
CA LEU A 112 7.72 3.28 -14.56
C LEU A 112 7.35 4.56 -15.31
N ALA A 113 8.13 4.97 -16.31
CA ALA A 113 7.83 6.16 -17.11
C ALA A 113 6.46 6.09 -17.82
N GLN A 114 5.92 4.91 -18.11
CA GLN A 114 4.60 4.72 -18.73
C GLN A 114 3.42 4.88 -17.76
N TYR A 115 3.66 4.91 -16.45
CA TYR A 115 2.62 5.05 -15.44
C TYR A 115 2.48 6.49 -14.98
N ASP A 116 1.24 6.90 -14.66
CA ASP A 116 0.93 8.24 -14.16
C ASP A 116 1.07 8.35 -12.64
N ILE A 117 0.74 7.26 -11.94
CA ILE A 117 0.72 7.16 -10.47
C ILE A 117 1.68 6.06 -10.05
N VAL A 118 2.52 6.35 -9.06
CA VAL A 118 3.40 5.36 -8.42
C VAL A 118 3.16 5.35 -6.92
N HIS A 119 2.94 4.14 -6.39
CA HIS A 119 2.72 3.90 -4.97
C HIS A 119 3.76 2.97 -4.37
N ALA A 120 4.19 3.26 -3.14
CA ALA A 120 5.00 2.38 -2.30
C ALA A 120 4.61 2.52 -0.83
N ALA A 121 5.19 1.66 0.01
CA ALA A 121 5.04 1.72 1.46
C ALA A 121 6.38 1.62 2.17
N ILE A 122 6.36 1.96 3.46
CA ILE A 122 7.54 2.03 4.32
C ILE A 122 8.30 0.70 4.46
N TRP A 123 7.67 -0.40 4.12
CA TRP A 123 8.24 -1.75 4.21
C TRP A 123 8.98 -2.19 2.95
N GLY A 124 8.97 -1.36 1.89
CA GLY A 124 9.32 -1.76 0.54
C GLY A 124 10.70 -1.32 0.05
N HIS A 125 11.50 -0.61 0.85
CA HIS A 125 12.83 -0.08 0.47
C HIS A 125 12.82 0.70 -0.85
N ALA A 126 11.68 1.35 -1.18
CA ALA A 126 11.50 2.05 -2.45
C ALA A 126 11.53 3.58 -2.32
N GLU A 127 11.78 4.10 -1.12
CA GLU A 127 11.74 5.53 -0.80
C GLU A 127 12.71 6.36 -1.64
N ASP A 128 13.87 5.85 -1.94
CA ASP A 128 14.90 6.57 -2.72
C ASP A 128 14.48 6.84 -4.17
N ALA A 129 13.45 6.17 -4.68
CA ALA A 129 12.91 6.42 -6.01
C ALA A 129 12.04 7.69 -6.11
N PHE A 130 11.43 8.10 -5.02
CA PHE A 130 10.40 9.14 -5.03
C PHE A 130 10.88 10.52 -5.47
N PRO A 131 12.08 11.01 -5.08
CA PRO A 131 12.59 12.28 -5.59
C PRO A 131 12.67 12.32 -7.12
N GLN A 132 13.15 11.24 -7.75
CA GLN A 132 13.26 11.14 -9.19
C GLN A 132 11.89 11.00 -9.86
N LEU A 133 11.00 10.18 -9.31
CA LEU A 133 9.64 9.99 -9.82
C LEU A 133 8.83 11.29 -9.77
N HIS A 134 8.90 12.01 -8.65
CA HIS A 134 8.23 13.30 -8.49
C HIS A 134 8.79 14.36 -9.46
N ALA A 135 10.12 14.43 -9.59
CA ALA A 135 10.78 15.33 -10.56
C ALA A 135 10.40 15.00 -12.02
N ALA A 136 10.10 13.73 -12.33
CA ALA A 136 9.59 13.29 -13.63
C ALA A 136 8.08 13.57 -13.83
N GLY A 137 7.43 14.25 -12.88
CA GLY A 137 6.01 14.62 -12.94
C GLY A 137 5.04 13.46 -12.70
N LYS A 138 5.50 12.37 -12.07
CA LYS A 138 4.61 11.30 -11.63
C LYS A 138 3.84 11.75 -10.41
N LEU A 139 2.58 11.31 -10.30
CA LEU A 139 1.83 11.43 -9.06
C LEU A 139 2.34 10.36 -8.09
N THR A 140 2.82 10.81 -6.96
CA THR A 140 3.51 9.97 -5.98
C THR A 140 2.66 9.76 -4.73
N ALA A 141 2.53 8.51 -4.31
CA ALA A 141 1.76 8.09 -3.14
C ALA A 141 2.59 7.17 -2.26
N PHE A 142 2.67 7.43 -0.96
CA PHE A 142 3.45 6.63 -0.05
C PHE A 142 2.69 6.34 1.25
N ASP A 143 2.73 5.08 1.69
CA ASP A 143 2.13 4.64 2.94
C ASP A 143 3.18 4.51 4.05
N PHE A 144 3.07 5.34 5.07
CA PHE A 144 3.91 5.30 6.26
C PHE A 144 3.38 4.33 7.33
N SER A 145 2.24 3.66 7.08
CA SER A 145 1.62 2.77 8.06
C SER A 145 1.39 3.50 9.40
N ASP A 146 1.72 2.88 10.51
CA ASP A 146 1.67 3.45 11.86
C ASP A 146 3.01 4.08 12.32
N LYS A 147 3.98 4.25 11.43
CA LYS A 147 5.35 4.67 11.73
C LYS A 147 5.51 6.19 11.78
N TRP A 148 4.82 6.82 12.73
CA TRP A 148 4.83 8.28 12.91
C TRP A 148 6.17 8.85 13.40
N ASP A 149 7.07 8.02 13.89
CA ASP A 149 8.44 8.34 14.33
C ASP A 149 9.50 8.11 13.26
N SER A 150 9.11 7.60 12.09
CA SER A 150 10.04 7.35 10.98
C SER A 150 10.73 8.63 10.52
N PRO A 151 12.06 8.61 10.30
CA PRO A 151 12.79 9.75 9.72
C PRO A 151 12.34 10.07 8.28
N LEU A 152 11.72 9.13 7.57
CA LEU A 152 11.19 9.34 6.22
C LEU A 152 10.15 10.47 6.14
N TRP A 153 9.44 10.78 7.23
CA TRP A 153 8.59 11.96 7.29
C TRP A 153 9.34 13.27 7.08
N GLN A 154 10.66 13.29 7.22
CA GLN A 154 11.46 14.51 7.02
C GLN A 154 12.05 14.57 5.61
N THR A 155 12.43 13.44 5.04
CA THR A 155 13.17 13.36 3.76
C THR A 155 12.26 13.12 2.56
N LEU A 156 11.20 12.33 2.73
CA LEU A 156 10.36 11.89 1.61
C LEU A 156 9.19 12.82 1.31
N VAL A 157 8.63 13.46 2.35
CA VAL A 157 7.42 14.29 2.26
C VAL A 157 7.44 15.35 1.15
N PRO A 158 8.56 16.06 0.85
CA PRO A 158 8.58 17.03 -0.24
C PRO A 158 8.37 16.45 -1.65
N HIS A 159 8.41 15.13 -1.77
CA HIS A 159 8.30 14.39 -3.03
C HIS A 159 6.99 13.58 -3.12
N LEU A 160 6.00 13.91 -2.27
CA LEU A 160 4.74 13.16 -2.21
C LEU A 160 3.54 14.05 -2.55
N ASP A 161 2.72 13.60 -3.48
CA ASP A 161 1.37 14.15 -3.69
C ASP A 161 0.41 13.63 -2.62
N PHE A 162 0.53 12.35 -2.25
CA PHE A 162 -0.26 11.71 -1.20
C PHE A 162 0.61 10.98 -0.19
N ALA A 163 0.48 11.36 1.08
CA ALA A 163 1.06 10.63 2.21
C ALA A 163 -0.06 9.95 2.99
N PHE A 164 -0.03 8.61 3.04
CA PHE A 164 -0.96 7.81 3.82
C PHE A 164 -0.33 7.40 5.14
N ALA A 165 -1.16 7.28 6.18
CA ALA A 165 -0.79 6.73 7.46
C ALA A 165 -2.01 6.13 8.17
N SER A 166 -1.77 5.42 9.26
CA SER A 166 -2.80 4.93 10.17
C SER A 166 -2.57 5.42 11.60
N ALA A 167 -3.63 5.61 12.35
CA ALA A 167 -3.57 5.94 13.77
C ALA A 167 -4.85 5.50 14.48
N PRO A 168 -4.79 5.20 15.80
CA PRO A 168 -5.98 4.79 16.55
C PRO A 168 -6.92 5.96 16.85
N GLN A 169 -6.39 7.20 16.94
CA GLN A 169 -7.14 8.38 17.39
C GLN A 169 -6.71 9.65 16.67
N GLU A 170 -7.63 10.63 16.56
CA GLU A 170 -7.44 11.89 15.83
C GLU A 170 -6.77 13.01 16.67
N GLU A 171 -6.86 13.00 17.98
CA GLU A 171 -6.66 14.17 18.85
C GLU A 171 -5.34 14.93 18.65
N THR A 172 -4.25 14.23 18.38
CA THR A 172 -2.93 14.86 18.15
C THR A 172 -2.53 14.98 16.70
N LEU A 173 -3.32 14.40 15.77
CA LEU A 173 -2.93 14.26 14.36
C LEU A 173 -3.03 15.56 13.59
N ARG A 174 -4.03 16.43 13.87
CA ARG A 174 -4.29 17.62 13.07
C ARG A 174 -3.08 18.55 12.95
N LEU A 175 -2.33 18.72 14.04
CA LEU A 175 -1.11 19.54 14.03
C LEU A 175 0.01 18.85 13.24
N LYS A 176 0.17 17.52 13.39
CA LYS A 176 1.15 16.76 12.62
C LYS A 176 0.84 16.81 11.12
N MET A 177 -0.41 16.58 10.72
CA MET A 177 -0.83 16.64 9.31
C MET A 177 -0.57 18.01 8.69
N LYS A 178 -0.87 19.09 9.40
CA LYS A 178 -0.54 20.45 8.95
C LYS A 178 0.95 20.64 8.78
N ALA A 179 1.76 20.18 9.71
CA ALA A 179 3.22 20.28 9.65
C ALA A 179 3.80 19.47 8.48
N ILE A 180 3.22 18.32 8.16
CA ILE A 180 3.65 17.48 7.03
C ILE A 180 3.37 18.19 5.71
N VAL A 181 2.15 18.70 5.50
CA VAL A 181 1.81 19.44 4.27
C VAL A 181 2.62 20.72 4.14
N ALA A 182 2.87 21.42 5.24
CA ALA A 182 3.74 22.60 5.24
C ALA A 182 5.21 22.30 4.83
N ARG A 183 5.63 21.04 4.88
CA ARG A 183 6.94 20.57 4.40
C ARG A 183 6.95 20.16 2.93
N GLY A 184 5.81 20.12 2.26
CA GLY A 184 5.73 19.88 0.83
C GLY A 184 4.80 18.75 0.37
N ALA A 185 4.27 17.90 1.25
CA ALA A 185 3.27 16.92 0.82
C ALA A 185 2.03 17.63 0.26
N GLY A 186 1.47 17.08 -0.81
CA GLY A 186 0.22 17.63 -1.38
C GLY A 186 -0.97 17.40 -0.45
N THR A 187 -1.18 16.19 0.00
CA THR A 187 -2.27 15.79 0.91
C THR A 187 -1.82 14.69 1.85
N VAL A 188 -2.18 14.81 3.13
CA VAL A 188 -2.00 13.74 4.12
C VAL A 188 -3.34 13.08 4.41
N ILE A 189 -3.42 11.77 4.33
CA ILE A 189 -4.62 10.97 4.58
C ILE A 189 -4.32 9.98 5.70
N VAL A 190 -5.15 9.96 6.75
CA VAL A 190 -4.98 9.07 7.90
C VAL A 190 -6.23 8.23 8.09
N THR A 191 -6.06 6.91 8.08
CA THR A 191 -7.11 5.97 8.47
C THR A 191 -7.12 5.82 10.00
N LEU A 192 -8.31 5.77 10.59
CA LEU A 192 -8.56 5.76 12.04
C LEU A 192 -9.30 4.48 12.48
N GLY A 193 -9.17 3.40 11.72
CA GLY A 193 -9.88 2.14 11.97
C GLY A 193 -11.39 2.34 12.03
N GLU A 194 -12.00 1.94 13.13
CA GLU A 194 -13.47 2.10 13.37
C GLU A 194 -13.94 3.55 13.43
N ASN A 195 -13.03 4.52 13.52
CA ASN A 195 -13.33 5.94 13.52
C ASN A 195 -13.30 6.57 12.11
N GLY A 196 -13.12 5.77 11.05
CA GLY A 196 -13.12 6.23 9.67
C GLY A 196 -11.78 6.79 9.20
N SER A 197 -11.77 7.96 8.59
CA SER A 197 -10.55 8.59 8.09
C SER A 197 -10.62 10.11 8.13
N ILE A 198 -9.44 10.74 8.10
CA ILE A 198 -9.28 12.20 8.02
C ILE A 198 -8.20 12.53 6.99
N ALA A 199 -8.40 13.60 6.21
CA ALA A 199 -7.39 14.13 5.31
C ALA A 199 -7.19 15.63 5.53
N TRP A 200 -5.99 16.13 5.23
CA TRP A 200 -5.62 17.54 5.19
C TRP A 200 -4.98 17.87 3.84
N ASP A 201 -5.56 18.80 3.09
CA ASP A 201 -5.15 19.19 1.73
C ASP A 201 -4.38 20.50 1.66
N GLY A 202 -3.97 21.03 2.83
CA GLY A 202 -3.34 22.33 2.93
C GLY A 202 -4.31 23.49 3.19
N ALA A 203 -5.60 23.31 2.92
CA ALA A 203 -6.64 24.32 3.09
C ALA A 203 -7.67 23.93 4.16
N GLN A 204 -8.17 22.67 4.12
CA GLN A 204 -9.21 22.21 5.03
C GLN A 204 -9.07 20.73 5.37
N PHE A 205 -9.67 20.35 6.50
CA PHE A 205 -9.80 18.96 6.89
C PHE A 205 -11.05 18.34 6.26
N TRP A 206 -10.86 17.15 5.70
CA TRP A 206 -11.91 16.28 5.21
C TRP A 206 -12.04 15.07 6.14
N ARG A 207 -13.23 14.76 6.60
CA ARG A 207 -13.48 13.59 7.44
C ARG A 207 -14.50 12.69 6.78
N GLN A 208 -14.21 11.39 6.79
CA GLN A 208 -15.11 10.34 6.29
C GLN A 208 -15.43 9.38 7.42
N ALA A 209 -16.70 9.20 7.71
CA ALA A 209 -17.16 8.18 8.64
C ALA A 209 -16.93 6.77 8.05
N PRO A 210 -16.71 5.74 8.88
CA PRO A 210 -16.64 4.36 8.42
C PRO A 210 -18.00 3.91 7.87
N GLU A 211 -17.99 2.90 7.00
CA GLU A 211 -19.23 2.21 6.63
C GLU A 211 -19.58 1.16 7.70
N PRO A 212 -20.85 1.07 8.12
CA PRO A 212 -21.29 0.08 9.11
C PRO A 212 -21.33 -1.31 8.47
N VAL A 213 -20.38 -2.16 8.82
CA VAL A 213 -20.27 -3.55 8.33
C VAL A 213 -19.89 -4.49 9.45
N THR A 214 -20.16 -5.78 9.28
CA THR A 214 -19.65 -6.81 10.18
C THR A 214 -18.19 -7.09 9.85
N VAL A 215 -17.31 -6.82 10.80
CA VAL A 215 -15.86 -7.09 10.65
C VAL A 215 -15.58 -8.57 10.89
N ILE A 216 -14.97 -9.22 9.90
CA ILE A 216 -14.47 -10.60 9.98
C ILE A 216 -12.95 -10.58 10.15
N ASP A 217 -12.27 -9.72 9.38
CA ASP A 217 -10.82 -9.67 9.32
C ASP A 217 -10.35 -8.30 8.82
N THR A 218 -9.41 -7.67 9.50
CA THR A 218 -8.91 -6.34 9.13
C THR A 218 -7.69 -6.37 8.20
N MET A 219 -7.23 -7.57 7.78
CA MET A 219 -6.08 -7.71 6.87
C MET A 219 -6.34 -6.99 5.54
N GLY A 220 -5.37 -6.17 5.11
CA GLY A 220 -5.45 -5.43 3.86
C GLY A 220 -6.45 -4.27 3.85
N ALA A 221 -7.08 -3.92 4.98
CA ALA A 221 -8.03 -2.80 5.04
C ALA A 221 -7.38 -1.48 4.63
N GLY A 222 -6.17 -1.19 5.14
CA GLY A 222 -5.39 -0.01 4.75
C GLY A 222 -5.04 -0.01 3.26
N ASP A 223 -4.52 -1.14 2.77
CA ASP A 223 -4.11 -1.29 1.37
C ASP A 223 -5.30 -1.13 0.42
N SER A 224 -6.45 -1.71 0.78
CA SER A 224 -7.67 -1.58 -0.02
C SER A 224 -8.24 -0.16 0.02
N PHE A 225 -8.12 0.55 1.15
CA PHE A 225 -8.45 1.97 1.23
C PHE A 225 -7.57 2.78 0.27
N ILE A 226 -6.25 2.57 0.29
CA ILE A 226 -5.30 3.26 -0.60
C ILE A 226 -5.62 2.97 -2.06
N ALA A 227 -5.84 1.71 -2.42
CA ALA A 227 -6.22 1.31 -3.78
C ALA A 227 -7.51 2.01 -4.24
N GLY A 228 -8.56 1.96 -3.42
CA GLY A 228 -9.82 2.64 -3.71
C GLY A 228 -9.66 4.14 -3.89
N PHE A 229 -8.90 4.78 -3.01
CA PHE A 229 -8.57 6.21 -3.10
C PHE A 229 -7.85 6.54 -4.41
N LEU A 230 -6.76 5.83 -4.71
CA LEU A 230 -5.95 6.09 -5.92
C LEU A 230 -6.72 5.82 -7.21
N CYS A 231 -7.56 4.77 -7.23
CA CYS A 231 -8.44 4.48 -8.36
C CYS A 231 -9.49 5.57 -8.56
N GLY A 232 -10.13 6.06 -7.48
CA GLY A 232 -11.07 7.17 -7.54
C GLY A 232 -10.42 8.45 -8.04
N TRP A 233 -9.25 8.77 -7.50
CA TRP A 233 -8.46 9.92 -7.94
C TRP A 233 -8.06 9.82 -9.41
N SER A 234 -7.60 8.64 -9.84
CA SER A 234 -7.29 8.34 -11.25
C SER A 234 -8.49 8.56 -12.17
N ALA A 235 -9.70 8.31 -11.71
CA ALA A 235 -10.94 8.53 -12.44
C ALA A 235 -11.42 10.00 -12.44
N GLY A 236 -10.68 10.91 -11.78
CA GLY A 236 -11.01 12.34 -11.70
C GLY A 236 -11.99 12.70 -10.59
N MET A 237 -12.15 11.85 -9.59
CA MET A 237 -12.95 12.17 -8.41
C MET A 237 -12.31 13.31 -7.60
N THR A 238 -13.15 14.09 -6.93
CA THR A 238 -12.68 15.06 -5.93
C THR A 238 -12.09 14.35 -4.71
N LEU A 239 -11.29 15.04 -3.91
CA LEU A 239 -10.66 14.48 -2.72
C LEU A 239 -11.68 13.77 -1.78
N PRO A 240 -12.81 14.40 -1.38
CA PRO A 240 -13.80 13.71 -0.55
C PRO A 240 -14.43 12.47 -1.22
N GLN A 241 -14.63 12.50 -2.53
CA GLN A 241 -15.15 11.34 -3.26
C GLN A 241 -14.14 10.19 -3.30
N ALA A 242 -12.85 10.50 -3.51
CA ALA A 242 -11.78 9.49 -3.48
C ALA A 242 -11.62 8.87 -2.09
N ILE A 243 -11.71 9.68 -1.02
CA ILE A 243 -11.69 9.20 0.38
C ILE A 243 -12.91 8.28 0.64
N ALA A 244 -14.10 8.67 0.20
CA ALA A 244 -15.30 7.84 0.36
C ALA A 244 -15.16 6.50 -0.40
N GLN A 245 -14.60 6.51 -1.61
CA GLN A 245 -14.32 5.28 -2.35
C GLN A 245 -13.31 4.40 -1.61
N GLY A 246 -12.22 4.97 -1.06
CA GLY A 246 -11.27 4.24 -0.23
C GLY A 246 -11.96 3.57 0.97
N THR A 247 -12.84 4.31 1.67
CA THR A 247 -13.63 3.78 2.80
C THR A 247 -14.52 2.62 2.37
N ALA A 248 -15.22 2.74 1.25
CA ALA A 248 -16.06 1.67 0.71
C ALA A 248 -15.27 0.41 0.32
N CYS A 249 -14.02 0.59 -0.14
CA CYS A 249 -13.13 -0.53 -0.43
C CYS A 249 -12.70 -1.25 0.84
N ALA A 250 -12.23 -0.49 1.85
CA ALA A 250 -11.85 -1.05 3.14
C ALA A 250 -13.03 -1.80 3.78
N ALA A 251 -14.23 -1.22 3.76
CA ALA A 251 -15.43 -1.84 4.28
C ALA A 251 -15.74 -3.19 3.60
N LYS A 252 -15.53 -3.33 2.31
CA LYS A 252 -15.70 -4.61 1.61
C LYS A 252 -14.64 -5.62 2.01
N THR A 253 -13.39 -5.19 2.15
CA THR A 253 -12.25 -6.07 2.46
C THR A 253 -12.38 -6.70 3.84
N ILE A 254 -12.82 -5.96 4.83
CA ILE A 254 -12.92 -6.47 6.21
C ILE A 254 -14.09 -7.46 6.45
N GLN A 255 -14.87 -7.81 5.43
CA GLN A 255 -15.98 -8.77 5.52
C GLN A 255 -15.61 -10.20 5.10
N TYR A 256 -14.35 -10.51 4.87
CA TYR A 256 -13.85 -11.86 4.57
C TYR A 256 -12.45 -12.08 5.14
N HIS A 257 -12.01 -13.34 5.21
CA HIS A 257 -10.68 -13.67 5.70
C HIS A 257 -9.59 -13.46 4.64
N GLY A 258 -8.45 -12.92 5.06
CA GLY A 258 -7.30 -12.66 4.19
C GLY A 258 -7.40 -11.30 3.48
N ALA A 259 -6.33 -10.89 2.81
CA ALA A 259 -6.30 -9.63 2.10
C ALA A 259 -7.12 -9.71 0.79
N TRP A 260 -6.98 -10.80 0.01
CA TRP A 260 -7.68 -10.95 -1.31
C TRP A 260 -7.70 -12.41 -1.79
#